data_e8872e0f6b05005aa583a53f66646233
#
_entry.id   e8872e0f6b05005aa583a53f66646233
#
_cell.length_a   1.000
_cell.length_b   1.000
_cell.length_c   1.000
_cell.angle_alpha   90.00
_cell.angle_beta   90.00
_cell.angle_gamma   90.00
#
_symmetry.space_group_name_H-M   'P 1'
#
loop_
_entity.id
_entity.type
_entity.pdbx_description
1 polymer ?
#
loop_
_entity_poly.entity_id
_entity_poly.type
_entity_poly.pdbx_seq_one_letter_code
_entity_poly.pdbx_strand_id
1 'polypeptide(L)'
;LAVLALSLLLIRLREPSIEGLAPVAGAYAIVLAALALALLAFIRIWQSGHRGVGMAAGAMLLSLAMLAPTGYVAVQLVTKPALSDVSTDIEDPPAFSRSQAALSARSGRVPPEVPPERRRVQRQAYPKVVPILLEVPAEAAFNLARRAATGLGWQVLETTRPGSRSGAGRVEAVARGRFLRFSEDITIRIRPRVDGSRIDIRSASRLWSHDLGTNAARIMAFS
;
A
#
# COMPACT_ATOMS: atom_id res chain seq x y z
N LEU A 1 -15.86 -18.24 9.88
CA LEU A 1 -14.40 -18.35 9.94
C LEU A 1 -13.84 -18.96 8.66
N ALA A 2 -14.26 -20.17 8.28
CA ALA A 2 -13.74 -20.88 7.11
C ALA A 2 -13.89 -20.06 5.80
N VAL A 3 -15.06 -19.46 5.55
CA VAL A 3 -15.31 -18.64 4.36
C VAL A 3 -14.42 -17.42 4.33
N LEU A 4 -14.25 -16.71 5.45
CA LEU A 4 -13.36 -15.55 5.53
C LEU A 4 -11.90 -15.95 5.32
N ALA A 5 -11.44 -17.01 5.98
CA ALA A 5 -10.08 -17.52 5.82
C ALA A 5 -9.80 -17.95 4.38
N LEU A 6 -10.74 -18.66 3.75
CA LEU A 6 -10.64 -19.09 2.35
C LEU A 6 -10.63 -17.89 1.40
N SER A 7 -11.48 -16.89 1.62
CA SER A 7 -11.53 -15.67 0.81
C SER A 7 -10.22 -14.87 0.90
N LEU A 8 -9.68 -14.71 2.10
CA LEU A 8 -8.39 -14.05 2.29
C LEU A 8 -7.22 -14.84 1.68
N LEU A 9 -7.27 -16.17 1.75
CA LEU A 9 -6.29 -17.04 1.12
C LEU A 9 -6.35 -16.92 -0.40
N LEU A 10 -7.52 -16.92 -1.00
CA LEU A 10 -7.72 -16.78 -2.45
C LEU A 10 -7.22 -15.43 -2.95
N ILE A 11 -7.48 -14.34 -2.23
CA ILE A 11 -6.93 -13.00 -2.55
C ILE A 11 -5.39 -13.02 -2.46
N ARG A 12 -4.84 -13.77 -1.51
CA ARG A 12 -3.38 -13.84 -1.31
C ARG A 12 -2.67 -14.67 -2.39
N LEU A 13 -3.36 -15.63 -3.00
CA LEU A 13 -2.82 -16.53 -4.03
C LEU A 13 -3.01 -16.00 -5.46
N ARG A 14 -3.96 -15.09 -5.70
CA ARG A 14 -4.24 -14.50 -7.00
C ARG A 14 -3.91 -13.00 -7.01
N GLU A 15 -3.74 -12.42 -8.21
CA GLU A 15 -3.73 -10.96 -8.35
C GLU A 15 -5.09 -10.43 -7.88
N PRO A 16 -5.11 -9.54 -6.84
CA PRO A 16 -6.38 -9.08 -6.27
C PRO A 16 -7.14 -8.24 -7.29
N SER A 17 -8.37 -8.67 -7.57
CA SER A 17 -9.33 -7.95 -8.41
C SER A 17 -10.50 -7.43 -7.56
N ILE A 18 -11.23 -6.45 -8.06
CA ILE A 18 -12.43 -5.93 -7.37
C ILE A 18 -13.47 -7.04 -7.20
N GLU A 19 -13.62 -7.92 -8.19
CA GLU A 19 -14.53 -9.06 -8.16
C GLU A 19 -14.16 -10.08 -7.06
N GLY A 20 -12.85 -10.25 -6.79
CA GLY A 20 -12.36 -11.11 -5.70
C GLY A 20 -12.70 -10.61 -4.30
N LEU A 21 -13.18 -9.37 -4.15
CA LEU A 21 -13.61 -8.82 -2.85
C LEU A 21 -15.05 -9.16 -2.48
N ALA A 22 -15.90 -9.55 -3.43
CA ALA A 22 -17.31 -9.87 -3.18
C ALA A 22 -17.49 -10.99 -2.12
N PRO A 23 -16.77 -12.14 -2.15
CA PRO A 23 -16.85 -13.15 -1.11
C PRO A 23 -16.43 -12.64 0.27
N VAL A 24 -15.47 -11.73 0.33
CA VAL A 24 -15.01 -11.11 1.58
C VAL A 24 -16.12 -10.23 2.16
N ALA A 25 -16.75 -9.41 1.34
CA ALA A 25 -17.88 -8.57 1.76
C ALA A 25 -19.04 -9.43 2.30
N GLY A 26 -19.38 -10.52 1.61
CA GLY A 26 -20.39 -11.49 2.08
C GLY A 26 -20.01 -12.12 3.43
N ALA A 27 -18.75 -12.51 3.61
CA ALA A 27 -18.28 -13.06 4.88
C ALA A 27 -18.40 -12.05 6.03
N TYR A 28 -18.07 -10.78 5.80
CA TYR A 28 -18.24 -9.71 6.81
C TYR A 28 -19.71 -9.44 7.13
N ALA A 29 -20.62 -9.50 6.15
CA ALA A 29 -22.05 -9.38 6.40
C ALA A 29 -22.55 -10.50 7.35
N ILE A 30 -22.09 -11.73 7.18
CA ILE A 30 -22.39 -12.86 8.09
C ILE A 30 -21.84 -12.59 9.49
N VAL A 31 -20.62 -12.06 9.61
CA VAL A 31 -20.03 -11.73 10.93
C VAL A 31 -20.82 -10.64 11.63
N LEU A 32 -21.27 -9.61 10.92
CA LEU A 32 -22.12 -8.54 11.48
C LEU A 32 -23.48 -9.10 11.96
N ALA A 33 -24.10 -9.98 11.17
CA ALA A 33 -25.33 -10.65 11.58
C ALA A 33 -25.12 -11.52 12.83
N ALA A 34 -24.00 -12.27 12.88
CA ALA A 34 -23.65 -13.08 14.06
C ALA A 34 -23.42 -12.21 15.30
N LEU A 35 -22.77 -11.06 15.17
CA LEU A 35 -22.58 -10.10 16.26
C LEU A 35 -23.93 -9.56 16.77
N ALA A 36 -24.83 -9.18 15.86
CA ALA A 36 -26.16 -8.70 16.22
C ALA A 36 -26.98 -9.77 16.98
N LEU A 37 -26.96 -11.01 16.48
CA LEU A 37 -27.63 -12.12 17.15
C LEU A 37 -27.02 -12.43 18.52
N ALA A 38 -25.70 -12.40 18.65
CA ALA A 38 -25.00 -12.59 19.92
C ALA A 38 -25.35 -11.49 20.94
N LEU A 39 -25.47 -10.24 20.50
CA LEU A 39 -25.89 -9.12 21.33
C LEU A 39 -27.36 -9.28 21.80
N LEU A 40 -28.25 -9.64 20.89
CA LEU A 40 -29.68 -9.91 21.24
C LEU A 40 -29.78 -11.07 22.23
N ALA A 41 -29.04 -12.16 22.00
CA ALA A 41 -28.99 -13.30 22.92
C ALA A 41 -28.46 -12.87 24.30
N PHE A 42 -27.38 -12.09 24.35
CA PHE A 42 -26.82 -11.58 25.59
C PHE A 42 -27.85 -10.76 26.38
N ILE A 43 -28.54 -9.81 25.71
CA ILE A 43 -29.56 -8.98 26.35
C ILE A 43 -30.73 -9.85 26.89
N ARG A 44 -31.20 -10.83 26.12
CA ARG A 44 -32.30 -11.72 26.53
C ARG A 44 -31.91 -12.60 27.71
N ILE A 45 -30.70 -13.18 27.71
CA ILE A 45 -30.18 -14.01 28.79
C ILE A 45 -30.02 -13.18 30.07
N TRP A 46 -29.52 -11.92 29.93
CA TRP A 46 -29.33 -11.01 31.05
C TRP A 46 -30.67 -10.66 31.71
N GLN A 47 -31.71 -10.40 30.93
CA GLN A 47 -33.04 -10.06 31.43
C GLN A 47 -33.80 -11.24 32.04
N SER A 48 -33.58 -12.46 31.53
CA SER A 48 -34.32 -13.65 31.93
C SER A 48 -33.61 -14.52 32.98
N GLY A 49 -32.34 -14.20 33.31
CA GLY A 49 -31.54 -15.00 34.24
C GLY A 49 -31.15 -16.41 33.74
N HIS A 50 -31.35 -16.68 32.44
CA HIS A 50 -31.00 -17.99 31.87
C HIS A 50 -29.47 -18.21 31.82
N ARG A 51 -29.08 -19.48 31.76
CA ARG A 51 -27.67 -19.86 31.56
C ARG A 51 -27.24 -19.60 30.12
N GLY A 52 -25.98 -19.17 29.90
CA GLY A 52 -25.44 -19.03 28.56
C GLY A 52 -24.75 -17.68 28.27
N VAL A 53 -24.66 -16.80 29.29
CA VAL A 53 -23.97 -15.50 29.17
C VAL A 53 -22.54 -15.67 28.60
N GLY A 54 -21.79 -16.68 29.06
CA GLY A 54 -20.44 -16.93 28.58
C GLY A 54 -20.36 -17.28 27.09
N MET A 55 -21.33 -18.03 26.55
CA MET A 55 -21.39 -18.34 25.12
C MET A 55 -21.72 -17.09 24.28
N ALA A 56 -22.68 -16.28 24.74
CA ALA A 56 -23.04 -15.04 24.05
C ALA A 56 -21.87 -14.05 24.05
N ALA A 57 -21.20 -13.88 25.20
CA ALA A 57 -20.01 -13.05 25.32
C ALA A 57 -18.85 -13.56 24.44
N GLY A 58 -18.61 -14.87 24.42
CA GLY A 58 -17.60 -15.47 23.55
C GLY A 58 -17.88 -15.27 22.08
N ALA A 59 -19.14 -15.39 21.63
CA ALA A 59 -19.55 -15.11 20.26
C ALA A 59 -19.35 -13.62 19.89
N MET A 60 -19.66 -12.68 20.81
CA MET A 60 -19.41 -11.25 20.62
C MET A 60 -17.93 -10.96 20.48
N LEU A 61 -17.08 -11.47 21.38
CA LEU A 61 -15.64 -11.27 21.33
C LEU A 61 -15.04 -11.82 20.04
N LEU A 62 -15.45 -13.01 19.61
CA LEU A 62 -14.99 -13.60 18.35
C LEU A 62 -15.40 -12.75 17.15
N SER A 63 -16.65 -12.27 17.11
CA SER A 63 -17.14 -11.41 16.03
C SER A 63 -16.39 -10.09 15.99
N LEU A 64 -16.14 -9.46 17.13
CA LEU A 64 -15.36 -8.22 17.23
C LEU A 64 -13.91 -8.43 16.75
N ALA A 65 -13.27 -9.53 17.16
CA ALA A 65 -11.92 -9.87 16.69
C ALA A 65 -11.87 -10.06 15.18
N MET A 66 -12.91 -10.66 14.58
CA MET A 66 -13.01 -10.83 13.12
C MET A 66 -13.29 -9.49 12.39
N LEU A 67 -13.96 -8.54 13.02
CA LEU A 67 -14.24 -7.21 12.46
C LEU A 67 -13.06 -6.23 12.63
N ALA A 68 -12.13 -6.49 13.53
CA ALA A 68 -11.02 -5.58 13.83
C ALA A 68 -10.18 -5.18 12.60
N PRO A 69 -9.81 -6.07 11.66
CA PRO A 69 -9.08 -5.68 10.46
C PRO A 69 -9.87 -4.69 9.59
N THR A 70 -11.17 -4.89 9.45
CA THR A 70 -12.05 -3.98 8.68
C THR A 70 -12.19 -2.63 9.39
N GLY A 71 -12.33 -2.63 10.70
CA GLY A 71 -12.33 -1.41 11.52
C GLY A 71 -11.03 -0.62 11.35
N TYR A 72 -9.89 -1.31 11.34
CA TYR A 72 -8.60 -0.68 11.05
C TYR A 72 -8.57 -0.01 9.67
N VAL A 73 -9.01 -0.71 8.61
CA VAL A 73 -9.09 -0.14 7.26
C VAL A 73 -10.02 1.07 7.22
N ALA A 74 -11.19 0.99 7.89
CA ALA A 74 -12.13 2.12 7.98
C ALA A 74 -11.48 3.36 8.64
N VAL A 75 -10.75 3.17 9.73
CA VAL A 75 -9.99 4.25 10.39
C VAL A 75 -8.96 4.85 9.43
N GLN A 76 -8.21 4.03 8.69
CA GLN A 76 -7.23 4.54 7.72
C GLN A 76 -7.90 5.32 6.58
N LEU A 77 -9.08 4.88 6.10
CA LEU A 77 -9.83 5.60 5.08
C LEU A 77 -10.26 6.99 5.51
N VAL A 78 -10.58 7.17 6.80
CA VAL A 78 -11.03 8.46 7.34
C VAL A 78 -9.85 9.34 7.75
N THR A 79 -8.77 8.75 8.29
CA THR A 79 -7.64 9.50 8.85
C THR A 79 -6.53 9.81 7.85
N LYS A 80 -6.40 9.02 6.77
CA LYS A 80 -5.38 9.25 5.75
C LYS A 80 -5.96 9.96 4.53
N PRO A 81 -5.17 10.78 3.85
CA PRO A 81 -5.65 11.46 2.64
C PRO A 81 -5.90 10.46 1.52
N ALA A 82 -6.91 10.73 0.69
CA ALA A 82 -7.23 9.94 -0.49
C ALA A 82 -6.17 10.16 -1.60
N LEU A 83 -4.99 9.59 -1.40
CA LEU A 83 -3.88 9.58 -2.35
C LEU A 83 -3.61 8.15 -2.79
N SER A 84 -3.27 7.97 -4.05
CA SER A 84 -2.85 6.68 -4.62
C SER A 84 -1.44 6.75 -5.20
N ASP A 85 -0.84 7.94 -5.20
CA ASP A 85 0.45 8.23 -5.79
C ASP A 85 1.16 9.27 -4.92
N VAL A 86 2.37 8.97 -4.49
CA VAL A 86 3.17 9.81 -3.60
C VAL A 86 4.59 9.87 -4.14
N SER A 87 5.16 11.08 -4.17
CA SER A 87 6.51 11.33 -4.67
C SER A 87 7.31 12.22 -3.73
N THR A 88 8.61 11.99 -3.62
CA THR A 88 9.52 12.90 -2.90
C THR A 88 9.73 14.22 -3.63
N ASP A 89 9.70 14.19 -4.97
CA ASP A 89 9.69 15.40 -5.81
C ASP A 89 8.26 15.62 -6.31
N ILE A 90 7.54 16.56 -5.70
CA ILE A 90 6.14 16.83 -6.01
C ILE A 90 5.99 17.63 -7.30
N GLU A 91 6.96 18.48 -7.61
CA GLU A 91 6.88 19.35 -8.78
C GLU A 91 7.31 18.63 -10.06
N ASP A 92 8.37 17.81 -9.97
CA ASP A 92 8.90 16.99 -11.06
C ASP A 92 9.00 15.52 -10.60
N PRO A 93 7.87 14.80 -10.47
CA PRO A 93 7.86 13.41 -10.02
C PRO A 93 8.62 12.51 -10.99
N PRO A 94 9.40 11.52 -10.49
CA PRO A 94 10.02 10.54 -11.36
C PRO A 94 9.01 9.87 -12.29
N ALA A 95 9.29 9.87 -13.59
CA ALA A 95 8.46 9.21 -14.58
C ALA A 95 8.68 7.69 -14.53
N PHE A 96 7.60 6.93 -14.58
CA PHE A 96 7.66 5.46 -14.70
C PHE A 96 8.18 5.04 -16.08
N SER A 97 8.99 3.97 -16.11
CA SER A 97 9.49 3.40 -17.36
C SER A 97 8.36 2.88 -18.23
N ARG A 98 8.55 3.04 -19.55
CA ARG A 98 7.69 2.47 -20.61
C ARG A 98 8.38 1.34 -21.35
N SER A 99 9.46 0.76 -20.80
CA SER A 99 10.10 -0.42 -21.38
C SER A 99 9.13 -1.61 -21.44
N GLN A 100 9.40 -2.54 -22.33
CA GLN A 100 8.61 -3.76 -22.47
C GLN A 100 8.54 -4.55 -21.15
N ALA A 101 9.67 -4.63 -20.42
CA ALA A 101 9.73 -5.31 -19.13
C ALA A 101 8.82 -4.63 -18.08
N ALA A 102 8.89 -3.29 -17.97
CA ALA A 102 8.08 -2.52 -17.06
C ALA A 102 6.58 -2.59 -17.41
N LEU A 103 6.24 -2.46 -18.69
CA LEU A 103 4.85 -2.56 -19.16
C LEU A 103 4.28 -3.96 -18.94
N SER A 104 5.04 -5.02 -19.22
CA SER A 104 4.60 -6.40 -18.97
C SER A 104 4.31 -6.63 -17.49
N ALA A 105 5.19 -6.16 -16.59
CA ALA A 105 4.99 -6.27 -15.14
C ALA A 105 3.78 -5.47 -14.62
N ARG A 106 3.31 -4.45 -15.37
CA ARG A 106 2.17 -3.58 -15.04
C ARG A 106 0.92 -3.90 -15.85
N SER A 107 0.89 -4.99 -16.60
CA SER A 107 -0.22 -5.34 -17.50
C SER A 107 -0.55 -4.21 -18.49
N GLY A 108 0.47 -3.60 -19.07
CA GLY A 108 0.38 -2.50 -20.03
C GLY A 108 0.08 -1.13 -19.43
N ARG A 109 -0.04 -0.99 -18.11
CA ARG A 109 -0.39 0.28 -17.45
C ARG A 109 0.84 1.12 -17.13
N VAL A 110 0.67 2.43 -17.24
CA VAL A 110 1.61 3.43 -16.72
C VAL A 110 0.82 4.33 -15.77
N PRO A 111 1.25 4.52 -14.52
CA PRO A 111 0.58 5.45 -13.62
C PRO A 111 0.49 6.84 -14.25
N PRO A 112 -0.69 7.50 -14.23
CA PRO A 112 -0.89 8.81 -14.84
C PRO A 112 -0.10 9.90 -14.09
N GLU A 113 -0.07 11.09 -14.66
CA GLU A 113 0.42 12.26 -13.93
C GLU A 113 -0.46 12.58 -12.72
N VAL A 114 0.17 13.04 -11.64
CA VAL A 114 -0.55 13.43 -10.42
C VAL A 114 -1.16 14.81 -10.62
N PRO A 115 -2.48 14.97 -10.52
CA PRO A 115 -3.14 16.26 -10.63
C PRO A 115 -2.65 17.29 -9.59
N PRO A 116 -2.64 18.59 -9.91
CA PRO A 116 -2.13 19.64 -9.01
C PRO A 116 -2.79 19.67 -7.64
N GLU A 117 -4.10 19.41 -7.57
CA GLU A 117 -4.84 19.34 -6.31
C GLU A 117 -4.34 18.20 -5.41
N ARG A 118 -4.00 17.03 -5.98
CA ARG A 118 -3.43 15.89 -5.24
C ARG A 118 -2.03 16.21 -4.73
N ARG A 119 -1.23 16.94 -5.49
CA ARG A 119 0.11 17.41 -5.09
C ARG A 119 0.01 18.31 -3.84
N ARG A 120 -0.99 19.22 -3.78
CA ARG A 120 -1.25 20.06 -2.61
C ARG A 120 -1.62 19.22 -1.37
N VAL A 121 -2.51 18.25 -1.54
CA VAL A 121 -2.90 17.34 -0.46
C VAL A 121 -1.70 16.56 0.07
N GLN A 122 -0.85 16.01 -0.83
CA GLN A 122 0.37 15.31 -0.42
C GLN A 122 1.30 16.20 0.40
N ARG A 123 1.55 17.44 -0.04
CA ARG A 123 2.46 18.37 0.64
C ARG A 123 2.02 18.64 2.08
N GLN A 124 0.71 18.79 2.30
CA GLN A 124 0.14 19.02 3.62
C GLN A 124 0.17 17.76 4.50
N ALA A 125 -0.19 16.62 3.95
CA ALA A 125 -0.33 15.37 4.71
C ALA A 125 1.00 14.67 4.99
N TYR A 126 1.98 14.80 4.08
CA TYR A 126 3.26 14.09 4.16
C TYR A 126 4.48 15.01 4.02
N PRO A 127 4.65 16.01 4.92
CA PRO A 127 5.74 17.00 4.81
C PRO A 127 7.14 16.39 4.95
N LYS A 128 7.24 15.17 5.48
CA LYS A 128 8.51 14.43 5.62
C LYS A 128 8.88 13.61 4.38
N VAL A 129 8.00 13.49 3.39
CA VAL A 129 8.29 12.82 2.12
C VAL A 129 9.01 13.82 1.23
N VAL A 130 10.33 13.86 1.33
CA VAL A 130 11.23 14.79 0.64
C VAL A 130 12.34 14.03 -0.08
N PRO A 131 12.99 14.63 -1.09
CA PRO A 131 14.16 14.03 -1.76
C PRO A 131 15.27 13.67 -0.78
N ILE A 132 15.96 12.57 -1.05
CA ILE A 132 17.12 12.12 -0.27
C ILE A 132 18.38 12.71 -0.90
N LEU A 133 19.16 13.41 -0.11
CA LEU A 133 20.44 13.97 -0.52
C LEU A 133 21.58 13.16 0.09
N LEU A 134 22.53 12.75 -0.74
CA LEU A 134 23.69 11.95 -0.31
C LEU A 134 24.98 12.62 -0.79
N GLU A 135 25.97 12.67 0.06
CA GLU A 135 27.33 13.17 -0.23
C GLU A 135 28.20 12.08 -0.88
N VAL A 136 27.62 11.36 -1.82
CA VAL A 136 28.32 10.30 -2.59
C VAL A 136 28.01 10.44 -4.08
N PRO A 137 28.92 10.00 -4.97
CA PRO A 137 28.68 10.02 -6.41
C PRO A 137 27.43 9.24 -6.80
N ALA A 138 26.77 9.67 -7.90
CA ALA A 138 25.51 9.10 -8.36
C ALA A 138 25.56 7.56 -8.59
N GLU A 139 26.72 7.00 -8.99
CA GLU A 139 26.90 5.54 -9.15
C GLU A 139 26.85 4.82 -7.79
N ALA A 140 27.47 5.38 -6.75
CA ALA A 140 27.40 4.83 -5.40
C ALA A 140 25.96 4.93 -4.84
N ALA A 141 25.28 6.08 -5.01
CA ALA A 141 23.89 6.29 -4.62
C ALA A 141 22.94 5.33 -5.37
N PHE A 142 23.17 5.07 -6.65
CA PHE A 142 22.43 4.07 -7.43
C PHE A 142 22.56 2.67 -6.84
N ASN A 143 23.76 2.26 -6.49
CA ASN A 143 24.00 0.96 -5.88
C ASN A 143 23.37 0.84 -4.49
N LEU A 144 23.38 1.93 -3.68
CA LEU A 144 22.68 2.01 -2.41
C LEU A 144 21.17 1.88 -2.60
N ALA A 145 20.59 2.67 -3.50
CA ALA A 145 19.16 2.66 -3.79
C ALA A 145 18.68 1.26 -4.24
N ARG A 146 19.44 0.60 -5.13
CA ARG A 146 19.12 -0.75 -5.59
C ARG A 146 19.17 -1.78 -4.44
N ARG A 147 20.20 -1.72 -3.57
CA ARG A 147 20.29 -2.59 -2.38
C ARG A 147 19.17 -2.35 -1.40
N ALA A 148 18.84 -1.07 -1.11
CA ALA A 148 17.74 -0.71 -0.23
C ALA A 148 16.40 -1.25 -0.75
N ALA A 149 16.09 -1.08 -2.04
CA ALA A 149 14.90 -1.61 -2.67
C ALA A 149 14.81 -3.15 -2.51
N THR A 150 15.90 -3.86 -2.78
CA THR A 150 15.97 -5.32 -2.62
C THR A 150 15.84 -5.73 -1.15
N GLY A 151 16.50 -5.03 -0.24
CA GLY A 151 16.43 -5.29 1.21
C GLY A 151 15.03 -5.07 1.80
N LEU A 152 14.25 -4.15 1.22
CA LEU A 152 12.83 -3.96 1.55
C LEU A 152 11.89 -5.00 0.90
N GLY A 153 12.44 -5.98 0.17
CA GLY A 153 11.68 -7.03 -0.51
C GLY A 153 10.96 -6.55 -1.77
N TRP A 154 11.39 -5.43 -2.37
CA TRP A 154 10.81 -4.98 -3.64
C TRP A 154 11.37 -5.80 -4.80
N GLN A 155 10.51 -6.17 -5.72
CA GLN A 155 10.90 -6.83 -6.95
C GLN A 155 11.42 -5.78 -7.93
N VAL A 156 12.73 -5.72 -8.12
CA VAL A 156 13.36 -4.85 -9.12
C VAL A 156 13.08 -5.42 -10.51
N LEU A 157 12.49 -4.59 -11.38
CA LEU A 157 12.11 -4.96 -12.76
C LEU A 157 13.23 -4.64 -13.74
N GLU A 158 13.75 -3.41 -13.64
CA GLU A 158 14.83 -2.93 -14.49
C GLU A 158 15.64 -1.85 -13.80
N THR A 159 16.84 -1.61 -14.30
CA THR A 159 17.72 -0.55 -13.81
C THR A 159 18.45 0.13 -14.97
N THR A 160 18.64 1.45 -14.85
CA THR A 160 19.49 2.25 -15.74
C THR A 160 20.53 2.94 -14.88
N ARG A 161 21.82 2.74 -15.20
CA ARG A 161 22.90 3.38 -14.44
C ARG A 161 22.98 4.87 -14.73
N PRO A 162 23.46 5.68 -13.75
CA PRO A 162 23.83 7.08 -14.00
C PRO A 162 24.91 7.18 -15.11
N GLY A 163 24.94 8.29 -15.82
CA GLY A 163 25.88 8.48 -16.93
C GLY A 163 25.42 7.87 -18.26
N SER A 164 24.27 7.18 -18.33
CA SER A 164 23.61 6.86 -19.58
C SER A 164 23.10 8.12 -20.30
N ARG A 165 22.43 7.97 -21.47
CA ARG A 165 21.95 9.11 -22.30
C ARG A 165 21.15 10.16 -21.53
N SER A 166 20.49 9.81 -20.42
CA SER A 166 19.73 10.74 -19.56
C SER A 166 20.53 11.41 -18.45
N GLY A 167 21.81 11.00 -18.22
CA GLY A 167 22.61 11.44 -17.10
C GLY A 167 22.12 10.95 -15.73
N ALA A 168 20.86 10.57 -15.61
CA ALA A 168 20.23 10.11 -14.38
C ALA A 168 20.15 8.57 -14.32
N GLY A 169 20.41 8.03 -13.13
CA GLY A 169 20.15 6.62 -12.83
C GLY A 169 18.65 6.38 -12.57
N ARG A 170 18.19 5.16 -12.81
CA ARG A 170 16.80 4.75 -12.53
C ARG A 170 16.76 3.33 -11.99
N VAL A 171 15.86 3.10 -11.04
CA VAL A 171 15.46 1.76 -10.57
C VAL A 171 13.94 1.68 -10.64
N GLU A 172 13.41 0.73 -11.43
CA GLU A 172 11.99 0.41 -11.49
C GLU A 172 11.74 -0.84 -10.65
N ALA A 173 10.73 -0.78 -9.80
CA ALA A 173 10.40 -1.90 -8.93
C ALA A 173 8.89 -2.03 -8.70
N VAL A 174 8.48 -3.19 -8.19
CA VAL A 174 7.13 -3.44 -7.68
C VAL A 174 7.24 -3.87 -6.23
N ALA A 175 6.46 -3.25 -5.36
CA ALA A 175 6.25 -3.71 -4.00
C ALA A 175 4.87 -4.37 -3.87
N ARG A 176 4.75 -5.30 -2.92
CA ARG A 176 3.48 -5.92 -2.56
C ARG A 176 3.09 -5.54 -1.15
N GLY A 177 1.85 -5.09 -0.98
CA GLY A 177 1.28 -4.74 0.31
C GLY A 177 1.30 -5.92 1.30
N ARG A 178 1.44 -5.65 2.59
CA ARG A 178 1.58 -6.69 3.63
C ARG A 178 0.34 -7.56 3.78
N PHE A 179 -0.86 -6.98 3.71
CA PHE A 179 -2.12 -7.69 4.00
C PHE A 179 -2.73 -8.33 2.75
N LEU A 180 -3.15 -7.53 1.80
CA LEU A 180 -3.86 -7.99 0.59
C LEU A 180 -2.95 -8.17 -0.61
N ARG A 181 -1.63 -7.93 -0.45
CA ARG A 181 -0.60 -8.09 -1.49
C ARG A 181 -0.88 -7.31 -2.78
N PHE A 182 -1.63 -6.21 -2.70
CA PHE A 182 -1.80 -5.31 -3.83
C PHE A 182 -0.45 -4.87 -4.36
N SER A 183 -0.29 -4.96 -5.68
CA SER A 183 0.92 -4.51 -6.34
C SER A 183 0.93 -3.00 -6.45
N GLU A 184 2.06 -2.40 -6.11
CA GLU A 184 2.31 -0.96 -6.17
C GLU A 184 3.60 -0.71 -6.95
N ASP A 185 3.53 0.24 -7.87
CA ASP A 185 4.63 0.57 -8.75
C ASP A 185 5.57 1.58 -8.09
N ILE A 186 6.86 1.36 -8.22
CA ILE A 186 7.88 2.22 -7.66
C ILE A 186 8.87 2.60 -8.76
N THR A 187 9.19 3.87 -8.83
CA THR A 187 10.31 4.36 -9.63
C THR A 187 11.23 5.22 -8.76
N ILE A 188 12.52 4.99 -8.86
CA ILE A 188 13.57 5.73 -8.16
C ILE A 188 14.44 6.39 -9.22
N ARG A 189 14.62 7.70 -9.10
CA ARG A 189 15.49 8.48 -9.97
C ARG A 189 16.69 8.96 -9.17
N ILE A 190 17.90 8.75 -9.68
CA ILE A 190 19.16 9.17 -9.08
C ILE A 190 19.80 10.21 -9.99
N ARG A 191 19.93 11.43 -9.52
CA ARG A 191 20.53 12.56 -10.25
C ARG A 191 21.87 12.97 -9.63
N PRO A 192 22.94 13.13 -10.43
CA PRO A 192 24.19 13.70 -9.92
C PRO A 192 23.99 15.16 -9.51
N ARG A 193 24.72 15.61 -8.50
CA ARG A 193 24.83 17.00 -8.03
C ARG A 193 26.31 17.35 -7.91
N VAL A 194 26.61 18.64 -7.76
CA VAL A 194 27.99 19.12 -7.57
C VAL A 194 28.61 18.51 -6.30
N ASP A 195 27.83 18.43 -5.25
CA ASP A 195 28.20 17.99 -3.90
C ASP A 195 27.73 16.55 -3.56
N GLY A 196 27.44 15.75 -4.59
CA GLY A 196 26.98 14.36 -4.36
C GLY A 196 25.87 13.92 -5.29
N SER A 197 24.77 13.43 -4.75
CA SER A 197 23.62 12.93 -5.51
C SER A 197 22.29 13.21 -4.83
N ARG A 198 21.22 13.22 -5.63
CA ARG A 198 19.84 13.33 -5.18
C ARG A 198 19.06 12.11 -5.64
N ILE A 199 18.33 11.50 -4.71
CA ILE A 199 17.42 10.39 -4.97
C ILE A 199 15.99 10.90 -4.83
N ASP A 200 15.20 10.73 -5.88
CA ASP A 200 13.76 10.98 -5.90
C ASP A 200 13.04 9.65 -6.06
N ILE A 201 11.99 9.45 -5.26
CA ILE A 201 11.20 8.21 -5.26
C ILE A 201 9.74 8.56 -5.51
N ARG A 202 9.08 7.78 -6.35
CA ARG A 202 7.63 7.82 -6.54
C ARG A 202 7.07 6.42 -6.38
N SER A 203 5.97 6.30 -5.63
CA SER A 203 5.23 5.06 -5.40
C SER A 203 3.75 5.26 -5.72
N ALA A 204 3.20 4.42 -6.60
CA ALA A 204 1.84 4.52 -7.08
C ALA A 204 1.08 3.20 -6.96
N SER A 205 -0.15 3.27 -6.46
CA SER A 205 -1.05 2.12 -6.32
C SER A 205 -1.76 1.82 -7.62
N ARG A 206 -1.93 0.52 -7.96
CA ARG A 206 -2.54 0.09 -9.23
C ARG A 206 -4.07 0.09 -9.21
N LEU A 207 -4.69 -0.15 -8.07
CA LEU A 207 -6.10 -0.50 -8.00
C LEU A 207 -7.00 0.61 -7.46
N TRP A 208 -6.56 1.39 -6.48
CA TRP A 208 -7.44 2.29 -5.74
C TRP A 208 -6.93 3.72 -5.73
N SER A 209 -7.87 4.65 -5.67
CA SER A 209 -7.58 6.09 -5.51
C SER A 209 -7.12 6.46 -4.09
N HIS A 210 -7.15 5.52 -3.14
CA HIS A 210 -6.77 5.68 -1.74
C HIS A 210 -5.85 4.53 -1.32
N ASP A 211 -4.60 4.83 -1.01
CA ASP A 211 -3.57 3.86 -0.66
C ASP A 211 -3.47 3.54 0.85
N LEU A 212 -4.38 4.09 1.66
CA LEU A 212 -4.35 3.97 3.13
C LEU A 212 -3.04 4.46 3.77
N GLY A 213 -2.29 5.34 3.09
CA GLY A 213 -1.00 5.85 3.52
C GLY A 213 0.19 4.92 3.26
N THR A 214 -0.01 3.83 2.51
CA THR A 214 1.05 2.82 2.30
C THR A 214 2.17 3.33 1.41
N ASN A 215 1.89 4.16 0.39
CA ASN A 215 2.92 4.71 -0.48
C ASN A 215 3.86 5.66 0.28
N ALA A 216 3.31 6.57 1.10
CA ALA A 216 4.12 7.45 1.93
C ALA A 216 4.97 6.68 2.96
N ALA A 217 4.36 5.70 3.65
CA ALA A 217 5.07 4.86 4.61
C ALA A 217 6.22 4.07 3.94
N ARG A 218 6.01 3.59 2.71
CA ARG A 218 7.04 2.87 1.93
C ARG A 218 8.21 3.78 1.58
N ILE A 219 7.95 5.00 1.10
CA ILE A 219 9.00 5.97 0.80
C ILE A 219 9.79 6.32 2.05
N MET A 220 9.12 6.57 3.19
CA MET A 220 9.79 6.84 4.47
C MET A 220 10.59 5.64 5.00
N ALA A 221 10.19 4.41 4.71
CA ALA A 221 10.97 3.22 5.09
C ALA A 221 12.21 3.02 4.22
N PHE A 222 12.23 3.59 3.02
CA PHE A 222 13.39 3.57 2.13
C PHE A 222 14.39 4.68 2.49
N SER A 223 13.93 5.83 2.99
CA SER A 223 14.73 7.01 3.36
C SER A 223 15.48 6.80 4.66
#